data_c6a8a8498b1c485a5d4ef59bf27bc931
#
_entry.id   c6a8a8498b1c485a5d4ef59bf27bc931
#
_cell.length_a   1.000
_cell.length_b   1.000
_cell.length_c   1.000
_cell.angle_alpha   90.00
_cell.angle_beta   90.00
_cell.angle_gamma   90.00
#
_symmetry.space_group_name_H-M   'P 1'
#
loop_
_entity.id
_entity.type
_entity.pdbx_description
1 polymer ?
#
loop_
_entity_poly.entity_id
_entity_poly.type
_entity_poly.pdbx_seq_one_letter_code
_entity_poly.pdbx_strand_id
1 'polypeptide(L)'
;METKLLNIGLLVDTRPDTIYDYNNGQGSFLYNHNIKEVMVIKDENGSISVTDDKTKATGTMYQYDSCRSEYPKTANNIFSTLLTAKYPSSVESKLINDYQAAGLGLLDDTYKSGYENFLKDRKAIKEMVDADCLTLKIPNDL
;
A
#
# COMPACT_ATOMS: atom_id res chain seq x y z
N MET A 1 -16.58 -13.63 -7.33
CA MET A 1 -16.13 -12.25 -7.00
C MET A 1 -14.70 -12.31 -6.47
N GLU A 2 -13.80 -11.65 -7.15
CA GLU A 2 -12.41 -11.63 -6.71
C GLU A 2 -12.26 -10.73 -5.48
N THR A 3 -11.57 -11.22 -4.44
CA THR A 3 -11.22 -10.43 -3.28
C THR A 3 -10.03 -9.56 -3.64
N LYS A 4 -10.14 -8.24 -3.47
CA LYS A 4 -9.02 -7.34 -3.69
C LYS A 4 -7.94 -7.60 -2.63
N LEU A 5 -6.71 -7.80 -3.09
CA LEU A 5 -5.57 -7.97 -2.18
C LEU A 5 -5.15 -6.65 -1.53
N LEU A 6 -5.36 -5.53 -2.22
CA LEU A 6 -5.00 -4.21 -1.73
C LEU A 6 -6.24 -3.31 -1.70
N ASN A 7 -6.52 -2.72 -0.56
CA ASN A 7 -7.55 -1.72 -0.37
C ASN A 7 -6.91 -0.43 0.10
N ILE A 8 -7.25 0.69 -0.55
CA ILE A 8 -6.65 1.98 -0.30
C ILE A 8 -7.69 2.93 0.31
N GLY A 9 -7.27 3.73 1.30
CA GLY A 9 -8.09 4.78 1.87
C GLY A 9 -9.23 4.29 2.75
N LEU A 10 -9.04 3.19 3.47
CA LEU A 10 -10.03 2.71 4.44
C LEU A 10 -10.09 3.65 5.64
N LEU A 11 -11.28 3.80 6.22
CA LEU A 11 -11.51 4.66 7.39
C LEU A 11 -12.03 3.84 8.56
N VAL A 12 -11.44 4.06 9.74
CA VAL A 12 -11.88 3.43 11.00
C VAL A 12 -11.79 4.43 12.14
N ASP A 13 -12.55 4.18 13.21
CA ASP A 13 -12.58 5.06 14.38
C ASP A 13 -11.34 4.91 15.25
N THR A 14 -10.77 3.72 15.32
CA THR A 14 -9.63 3.38 16.17
C THR A 14 -8.43 3.06 15.30
N ARG A 15 -7.23 3.47 15.75
CA ARG A 15 -6.00 3.19 15.00
C ARG A 15 -5.84 1.68 14.79
N PRO A 16 -5.77 1.20 13.54
CA PRO A 16 -5.59 -0.23 13.28
C PRO A 16 -4.17 -0.68 13.61
N ASP A 17 -4.02 -1.96 13.97
CA ASP A 17 -2.70 -2.55 14.13
C ASP A 17 -2.03 -2.70 12.76
N THR A 18 -0.71 -2.57 12.73
CA THR A 18 0.07 -2.73 11.49
C THR A 18 -0.12 -4.13 10.90
N ILE A 19 -0.12 -5.15 11.76
CA ILE A 19 -0.42 -6.53 11.36
C ILE A 19 -1.70 -6.97 12.07
N TYR A 20 -2.68 -7.34 11.28
CA TYR A 20 -3.89 -8.01 11.78
C TYR A 20 -3.86 -9.46 11.31
N ASP A 21 -3.68 -10.38 12.24
CA ASP A 21 -3.66 -11.80 11.95
C ASP A 21 -5.06 -12.37 12.21
N TYR A 22 -5.64 -13.02 11.20
CA TYR A 22 -6.96 -13.65 11.36
C TYR A 22 -6.95 -14.76 12.39
N ASN A 23 -5.78 -15.30 12.72
CA ASN A 23 -5.56 -16.32 13.74
C ASN A 23 -6.46 -17.54 13.54
N ASN A 24 -6.72 -17.88 12.30
CA ASN A 24 -7.62 -18.96 11.92
C ASN A 24 -6.87 -20.23 11.50
N GLY A 25 -5.55 -20.25 11.61
CA GLY A 25 -4.72 -21.36 11.17
C GLY A 25 -4.62 -21.54 9.66
N GLN A 26 -5.18 -20.63 8.88
CA GLN A 26 -5.20 -20.75 7.41
C GLN A 26 -4.17 -19.86 6.73
N GLY A 27 -3.33 -19.20 7.51
CA GLY A 27 -2.14 -18.56 6.99
C GLY A 27 -2.32 -17.25 6.25
N SER A 28 -3.39 -16.48 6.57
CA SER A 28 -3.57 -15.14 6.02
C SER A 28 -3.48 -14.09 7.11
N PHE A 29 -2.99 -12.91 6.74
CA PHE A 29 -2.96 -11.75 7.61
C PHE A 29 -3.10 -10.48 6.79
N LEU A 30 -3.43 -9.37 7.46
CA LEU A 30 -3.49 -8.05 6.82
C LEU A 30 -2.26 -7.25 7.25
N TYR A 31 -1.62 -6.62 6.28
CA TYR A 31 -0.61 -5.60 6.52
C TYR A 31 -1.26 -4.23 6.32
N ASN A 32 -1.51 -3.53 7.43
CA ASN A 32 -2.08 -2.20 7.43
C ASN A 32 -0.96 -1.17 7.46
N HIS A 33 -0.98 -0.25 6.51
CA HIS A 33 0.11 0.70 6.33
C HIS A 33 -0.41 2.07 5.91
N ASN A 34 0.47 3.05 5.84
CA ASN A 34 0.10 4.45 5.58
C ASN A 34 -0.99 4.92 6.55
N ILE A 35 -0.88 4.52 7.81
CA ILE A 35 -1.87 4.83 8.85
C ILE A 35 -1.69 6.28 9.27
N LYS A 36 -2.75 7.06 9.17
CA LYS A 36 -2.73 8.48 9.57
C LYS A 36 -4.08 8.91 10.11
N GLU A 37 -4.07 9.87 11.02
CA GLU A 37 -5.28 10.51 11.51
C GLU A 37 -5.73 11.55 10.50
N VAL A 38 -7.02 11.57 10.18
CA VAL A 38 -7.60 12.52 9.23
C VAL A 38 -8.86 13.14 9.80
N MET A 39 -9.16 14.37 9.41
CA MET A 39 -10.44 15.02 9.72
C MET A 39 -11.50 14.53 8.76
N VAL A 40 -12.70 14.32 9.28
CA VAL A 40 -13.82 13.80 8.45
C VAL A 40 -15.06 14.66 8.67
N ILE A 41 -15.94 14.61 7.69
CA ILE A 41 -17.29 15.16 7.73
C ILE A 41 -18.26 14.00 7.66
N LYS A 42 -19.15 13.90 8.65
CA LYS A 42 -20.30 13.00 8.62
C LYS A 42 -21.53 13.80 8.26
N ASP A 43 -22.22 13.42 7.18
CA ASP A 43 -23.44 14.09 6.80
C ASP A 43 -24.66 13.45 7.48
N GLU A 44 -25.83 14.02 7.26
CA GLU A 44 -27.10 13.56 7.85
C GLU A 44 -27.48 12.14 7.42
N ASN A 45 -26.97 11.69 6.29
CA ASN A 45 -27.23 10.36 5.73
C ASN A 45 -26.20 9.31 6.21
N GLY A 46 -25.24 9.69 7.03
CA GLY A 46 -24.21 8.80 7.52
C GLY A 46 -23.03 8.64 6.58
N SER A 47 -22.99 9.39 5.48
CA SER A 47 -21.83 9.37 4.58
C SER A 47 -20.67 10.10 5.22
N ILE A 48 -19.45 9.52 5.06
CA ILE A 48 -18.22 10.05 5.65
C ILE A 48 -17.28 10.44 4.53
N SER A 49 -16.70 11.64 4.62
CA SER A 49 -15.68 12.08 3.69
C SER A 49 -14.53 12.74 4.44
N VAL A 50 -13.31 12.60 3.90
CA VAL A 50 -12.12 13.26 4.44
C VAL A 50 -12.11 14.72 4.03
N THR A 51 -11.72 15.60 4.93
CA THR A 51 -11.62 17.04 4.67
C THR A 51 -10.33 17.62 5.24
N ASP A 52 -9.80 18.63 4.58
CA ASP A 52 -8.70 19.45 5.10
C ASP A 52 -9.21 20.71 5.80
N ASP A 53 -10.50 20.96 5.75
CA ASP A 53 -11.12 22.18 6.29
C ASP A 53 -11.57 21.95 7.72
N LYS A 54 -10.83 22.52 8.68
CA LYS A 54 -11.12 22.42 10.11
C LYS A 54 -12.50 22.96 10.48
N THR A 55 -13.02 23.93 9.72
CA THR A 55 -14.31 24.56 10.03
C THR A 55 -15.48 23.65 9.67
N LYS A 56 -15.28 22.70 8.77
CA LYS A 56 -16.31 21.76 8.32
C LYS A 56 -16.21 20.40 8.99
N ALA A 57 -15.07 20.09 9.61
CA ALA A 57 -14.82 18.79 10.21
C ALA A 57 -15.78 18.53 11.38
N THR A 58 -16.39 17.34 11.40
CA THR A 58 -17.27 16.89 12.48
C THR A 58 -16.60 15.89 13.42
N GLY A 59 -15.41 15.44 13.08
CA GLY A 59 -14.64 14.51 13.91
C GLY A 59 -13.35 14.10 13.22
N THR A 60 -12.67 13.11 13.81
CA THR A 60 -11.44 12.54 13.27
C THR A 60 -11.57 11.03 13.18
N MET A 61 -10.88 10.44 12.20
CA MET A 61 -10.79 9.00 12.02
C MET A 61 -9.38 8.66 11.59
N TYR A 62 -9.06 7.38 11.53
CA TYR A 62 -7.82 6.89 10.95
C TYR A 62 -8.05 6.42 9.54
N GLN A 63 -7.20 6.88 8.63
CA GLN A 63 -7.18 6.41 7.25
C GLN A 63 -5.96 5.54 7.05
N TYR A 64 -6.13 4.44 6.34
CA TYR A 64 -5.03 3.50 6.12
C TYR A 64 -5.26 2.68 4.86
N ASP A 65 -4.19 2.06 4.39
CA ASP A 65 -4.22 1.09 3.32
C ASP A 65 -4.02 -0.30 3.91
N SER A 66 -4.63 -1.32 3.32
CA SER A 66 -4.52 -2.68 3.82
C SER A 66 -4.22 -3.65 2.67
N CYS A 67 -3.20 -4.48 2.88
CA CYS A 67 -2.81 -5.50 1.93
C CYS A 67 -2.94 -6.87 2.57
N ARG A 68 -3.69 -7.78 1.93
CA ARG A 68 -3.82 -9.15 2.39
C ARG A 68 -2.63 -9.97 1.90
N SER A 69 -1.96 -10.63 2.80
CA SER A 69 -0.83 -11.50 2.51
C SER A 69 -1.06 -12.88 3.12
N GLU A 70 -0.49 -13.89 2.50
CA GLU A 70 -0.46 -15.24 3.05
C GLU A 70 0.86 -15.47 3.78
N TYR A 71 0.90 -16.44 4.69
CA TYR A 71 2.14 -16.82 5.35
C TYR A 71 3.16 -17.34 4.33
N PRO A 72 4.46 -17.22 4.59
CA PRO A 72 5.06 -16.84 5.87
C PRO A 72 4.99 -15.34 6.15
N LYS A 73 4.98 -14.99 7.43
CA LYS A 73 4.97 -13.61 7.89
C LYS A 73 6.41 -13.11 7.99
N THR A 74 6.97 -12.72 6.86
CA THR A 74 8.34 -12.23 6.73
C THR A 74 8.35 -10.92 5.94
N ALA A 75 9.40 -10.13 6.09
CA ALA A 75 9.54 -8.86 5.38
C ALA A 75 9.50 -9.06 3.86
N ASN A 76 10.19 -10.07 3.34
CA ASN A 76 10.22 -10.34 1.91
C ASN A 76 8.83 -10.68 1.37
N ASN A 77 8.08 -11.51 2.09
CA ASN A 77 6.74 -11.90 1.65
C ASN A 77 5.77 -10.72 1.67
N ILE A 78 5.82 -9.90 2.73
CA ILE A 78 5.00 -8.68 2.82
C ILE A 78 5.35 -7.72 1.70
N PHE A 79 6.64 -7.47 1.48
CA PHE A 79 7.12 -6.58 0.42
C PHE A 79 6.68 -7.07 -0.96
N SER A 80 6.89 -8.35 -1.27
CA SER A 80 6.54 -8.92 -2.57
C SER A 80 5.04 -8.87 -2.84
N THR A 81 4.23 -9.18 -1.83
CA THR A 81 2.78 -9.16 -1.95
C THR A 81 2.27 -7.74 -2.21
N LEU A 82 2.76 -6.77 -1.44
CA LEU A 82 2.35 -5.37 -1.61
C LEU A 82 2.81 -4.81 -2.96
N LEU A 83 4.06 -5.06 -3.33
CA LEU A 83 4.61 -4.57 -4.60
C LEU A 83 3.84 -5.16 -5.78
N THR A 84 3.56 -6.47 -5.77
CA THR A 84 2.82 -7.14 -6.84
C THR A 84 1.37 -6.66 -6.92
N ALA A 85 0.76 -6.33 -5.78
CA ALA A 85 -0.60 -5.80 -5.77
C ALA A 85 -0.67 -4.40 -6.41
N LYS A 86 0.37 -3.58 -6.24
CA LYS A 86 0.45 -2.25 -6.88
C LYS A 86 0.94 -2.32 -8.31
N TYR A 87 1.89 -3.20 -8.59
CA TYR A 87 2.54 -3.34 -9.90
C TYR A 87 2.54 -4.80 -10.29
N PRO A 88 1.45 -5.31 -10.88
CA PRO A 88 1.45 -6.68 -11.42
C PRO A 88 2.58 -6.87 -12.42
N SER A 89 3.06 -8.10 -12.57
CA SER A 89 4.23 -8.38 -13.42
C SER A 89 4.09 -7.89 -14.86
N SER A 90 2.87 -7.89 -15.40
CA SER A 90 2.61 -7.34 -16.74
C SER A 90 2.86 -5.83 -16.83
N VAL A 91 2.51 -5.10 -15.77
CA VAL A 91 2.74 -3.65 -15.68
C VAL A 91 4.22 -3.37 -15.51
N GLU A 92 4.91 -4.11 -14.63
CA GLU A 92 6.35 -3.96 -14.44
C GLU A 92 7.11 -4.22 -15.73
N SER A 93 6.79 -5.30 -16.45
CA SER A 93 7.43 -5.62 -17.72
C SER A 93 7.23 -4.51 -18.76
N LYS A 94 6.02 -3.95 -18.81
CA LYS A 94 5.74 -2.83 -19.73
C LYS A 94 6.60 -1.62 -19.41
N LEU A 95 6.72 -1.26 -18.12
CA LEU A 95 7.53 -0.12 -17.69
C LEU A 95 9.00 -0.31 -18.05
N ILE A 96 9.54 -1.51 -17.85
CA ILE A 96 10.93 -1.84 -18.21
C ILE A 96 11.13 -1.74 -19.72
N ASN A 97 10.23 -2.30 -20.50
CA ASN A 97 10.31 -2.28 -21.95
C ASN A 97 10.21 -0.85 -22.50
N ASP A 98 9.32 -0.03 -21.96
CA ASP A 98 9.18 1.37 -22.35
C ASP A 98 10.46 2.16 -22.05
N TYR A 99 11.07 1.91 -20.89
CA TYR A 99 12.32 2.55 -20.51
C TYR A 99 13.46 2.19 -21.47
N GLN A 100 13.59 0.90 -21.81
CA GLN A 100 14.62 0.44 -22.72
C GLN A 100 14.40 0.98 -24.12
N ALA A 101 13.16 0.98 -24.62
CA ALA A 101 12.82 1.53 -25.93
C ALA A 101 13.12 3.04 -26.02
N ALA A 102 12.81 3.78 -24.97
CA ALA A 102 13.15 5.19 -24.91
C ALA A 102 14.67 5.42 -24.90
N GLY A 103 15.42 4.56 -24.20
CA GLY A 103 16.88 4.61 -24.17
C GLY A 103 17.51 4.35 -25.56
N LEU A 104 16.83 3.57 -26.41
CA LEU A 104 17.26 3.29 -27.77
C LEU A 104 16.74 4.29 -28.79
N GLY A 105 16.01 5.32 -28.36
CA GLY A 105 15.42 6.33 -29.26
C GLY A 105 14.18 5.88 -30.01
N LEU A 106 13.60 4.73 -29.65
CA LEU A 106 12.39 4.18 -30.27
C LEU A 106 11.11 4.77 -29.70
N LEU A 107 11.17 5.31 -28.48
CA LEU A 107 10.09 6.03 -27.83
C LEU A 107 10.61 7.36 -27.30
N ASP A 108 9.69 8.29 -27.02
CA ASP A 108 9.99 9.58 -26.40
C ASP A 108 10.56 9.37 -24.99
N ASP A 109 11.47 10.25 -24.57
CA ASP A 109 12.08 10.19 -23.22
C ASP A 109 11.06 10.28 -22.09
N THR A 110 9.86 10.82 -22.34
CA THR A 110 8.80 10.83 -21.33
C THR A 110 8.39 9.44 -20.86
N TYR A 111 8.61 8.41 -21.68
CA TYR A 111 8.33 7.02 -21.30
C TYR A 111 9.30 6.46 -20.25
N LYS A 112 10.41 7.15 -19.98
CA LYS A 112 11.34 6.75 -18.92
C LYS A 112 10.78 6.99 -17.52
N SER A 113 9.92 8.00 -17.37
CA SER A 113 9.42 8.43 -16.08
C SER A 113 8.60 7.36 -15.36
N GLY A 114 7.88 6.52 -16.10
CA GLY A 114 7.08 5.44 -15.51
C GLY A 114 7.94 4.45 -14.74
N TYR A 115 9.03 3.99 -15.35
CA TYR A 115 9.95 3.04 -14.70
C TYR A 115 10.72 3.70 -13.54
N GLU A 116 11.14 4.95 -13.71
CA GLU A 116 11.83 5.69 -12.66
C GLU A 116 10.93 5.87 -11.43
N ASN A 117 9.65 6.19 -11.64
CA ASN A 117 8.67 6.29 -10.56
C ASN A 117 8.41 4.94 -9.88
N PHE A 118 8.36 3.86 -10.68
CA PHE A 118 8.26 2.51 -10.14
C PHE A 118 9.42 2.18 -9.20
N LEU A 119 10.66 2.50 -9.60
CA LEU A 119 11.83 2.24 -8.77
C LEU A 119 11.81 3.05 -7.47
N LYS A 120 11.34 4.30 -7.53
CA LYS A 120 11.18 5.14 -6.35
C LYS A 120 10.13 4.58 -5.39
N ASP A 121 9.00 4.15 -5.93
CA ASP A 121 7.93 3.51 -5.16
C ASP A 121 8.40 2.21 -4.53
N ARG A 122 9.10 1.38 -5.30
CA ARG A 122 9.66 0.12 -4.82
C ARG A 122 10.58 0.35 -3.62
N LYS A 123 11.45 1.36 -3.73
CA LYS A 123 12.36 1.72 -2.63
C LYS A 123 11.59 2.18 -1.40
N ALA A 124 10.58 3.03 -1.57
CA ALA A 124 9.76 3.53 -0.47
C ALA A 124 9.00 2.40 0.23
N ILE A 125 8.44 1.48 -0.54
CA ILE A 125 7.73 0.31 0.00
C ILE A 125 8.70 -0.57 0.80
N LYS A 126 9.89 -0.82 0.27
CA LYS A 126 10.90 -1.62 0.96
C LYS A 126 11.29 -1.00 2.29
N GLU A 127 11.56 0.30 2.32
CA GLU A 127 11.93 1.03 3.53
C GLU A 127 10.80 0.99 4.57
N MET A 128 9.56 1.14 4.14
CA MET A 128 8.40 1.08 5.02
C MET A 128 8.25 -0.32 5.64
N VAL A 129 8.34 -1.36 4.83
CA VAL A 129 8.22 -2.75 5.31
C VAL A 129 9.36 -3.10 6.24
N ASP A 130 10.60 -2.70 5.91
CA ASP A 130 11.76 -2.92 6.77
C ASP A 130 11.55 -2.30 8.16
N ALA A 131 11.09 -1.06 8.21
CA ALA A 131 10.87 -0.35 9.47
C ALA A 131 9.77 -1.01 10.31
N ASP A 132 8.66 -1.40 9.68
CA ASP A 132 7.55 -2.05 10.37
C ASP A 132 7.95 -3.43 10.90
N CYS A 133 8.69 -4.20 10.10
CA CYS A 133 9.16 -5.53 10.52
C CYS A 133 10.16 -5.43 11.67
N LEU A 134 11.02 -4.43 11.67
CA LEU A 134 11.94 -4.17 12.77
C LEU A 134 11.18 -3.88 14.07
N THR A 135 10.18 -2.99 13.99
CA THR A 135 9.36 -2.61 15.14
C THR A 135 8.59 -3.79 15.71
N LEU A 136 8.05 -4.65 14.85
CA LEU A 136 7.20 -5.78 15.25
C LEU A 136 7.99 -7.07 15.46
N LYS A 137 9.32 -7.04 15.29
CA LYS A 137 10.20 -8.21 15.41
C LYS A 137 9.81 -9.34 14.45
N ILE A 138 9.39 -8.97 13.25
CA ILE A 138 9.11 -9.90 12.16
C ILE A 138 10.42 -10.21 11.44
N PRO A 139 10.70 -11.47 11.05
CA PRO A 139 11.93 -11.81 10.34
C PRO A 139 12.10 -10.95 9.09
N ASN A 140 13.26 -10.29 9.00
CA ASN A 140 13.61 -9.44 7.87
C ASN A 140 14.62 -10.19 6.97
N ASP A 141 14.07 -10.75 5.91
CA ASP A 141 14.80 -11.53 4.90
C ASP A 141 14.91 -10.79 3.56
N LEU A 142 14.75 -9.47 3.59
CA LEU A 142 14.88 -8.63 2.39
C LEU A 142 16.33 -8.47 1.95
#